data_9c836dd1cdcc7cc394f7346fcbc7d254
#
_entry.id   9c836dd1cdcc7cc394f7346fcbc7d254
#
_cell.length_a   1.000
_cell.length_b   1.000
_cell.length_c   1.000
_cell.angle_alpha   90.00
_cell.angle_beta   90.00
_cell.angle_gamma   90.00
#
_symmetry.space_group_name_H-M   'P 1'
#
loop_
_entity.id
_entity.type
_entity.pdbx_description
1 polymer ?
#
loop_
_entity_poly.entity_id
_entity_poly.type
_entity_poly.pdbx_seq_one_letter_code
_entity_poly.pdbx_strand_id
1 'polypeptide(L)'
;MNYVRYAVEDFLRLEDFAVAGKTVLLRVDINSRVDDGKLRMTEKIEKHAKTMRELSERGAKTVVLSHQGRVGDARFMPLEQHAALLNEFVRVNYVDDIIGPAAREAIRGMWEGEVLLLDNVRLLAEETLNRSAEEHARSIFVRKLAPLCDLYINDAFETSHRSHASLVGFPYVLPAGIGLVTEEELRSLARLAEFEREGFVVYVLGGSKLGDVLPFIKRLIASKSCIILTTGRVANAFLAAKEGIRCGVEHEYVEFAAEILQMSGAEKIKIPKDVAIERGNEREEIAVSELRAEIQGEQGKHEGEGAASAVSSASSASPSSSSSSSSPTSNEFRIYDIGAETCDEYISLLSAADAILVKGPAGIYEKKGFAEGTARIFNAVARSNAFTVLGGGDTTSALNAVGISENEFSYVSLAGGALLKFLLGEELPALEVLKSRRKG
;
A
#
# COMPACT_ATOMS: atom_id res chain seq x y z
N MET A 1 -21.94 -13.01 1.07
CA MET A 1 -21.08 -13.17 2.25
C MET A 1 -20.61 -11.77 2.66
N ASN A 2 -20.66 -11.42 3.95
CA ASN A 2 -20.19 -10.11 4.43
C ASN A 2 -18.67 -10.17 4.51
N TYR A 3 -17.99 -9.58 3.53
CA TYR A 3 -16.51 -9.62 3.46
C TYR A 3 -15.84 -8.54 4.34
N VAL A 4 -16.59 -7.53 4.81
CA VAL A 4 -16.06 -6.52 5.72
C VAL A 4 -16.08 -7.06 7.14
N ARG A 5 -14.88 -7.37 7.65
CA ARG A 5 -14.68 -7.89 8.99
C ARG A 5 -14.83 -6.82 10.08
N TYR A 6 -14.58 -5.56 9.72
CA TYR A 6 -14.53 -4.43 10.64
C TYR A 6 -15.44 -3.30 10.17
N ALA A 7 -16.36 -2.90 11.02
CA ALA A 7 -17.14 -1.68 10.87
C ALA A 7 -16.65 -0.63 11.89
N VAL A 8 -16.90 0.66 11.64
CA VAL A 8 -16.51 1.73 12.56
C VAL A 8 -17.14 1.53 13.93
N GLU A 9 -18.37 1.02 13.94
CA GLU A 9 -19.16 0.71 15.13
C GLU A 9 -18.57 -0.39 16.01
N ASP A 10 -17.60 -1.15 15.50
CA ASP A 10 -16.86 -2.15 16.28
C ASP A 10 -15.84 -1.52 17.25
N PHE A 11 -15.55 -0.22 17.11
CA PHE A 11 -14.50 0.48 17.85
C PHE A 11 -15.03 1.63 18.68
N LEU A 12 -14.34 1.98 19.77
CA LEU A 12 -14.44 3.28 20.39
C LEU A 12 -13.70 4.29 19.51
N ARG A 13 -14.34 5.45 19.28
CA ARG A 13 -13.79 6.54 18.47
C ARG A 13 -13.23 7.63 19.38
N LEU A 14 -12.44 8.52 18.82
CA LEU A 14 -11.87 9.63 19.58
C LEU A 14 -12.95 10.46 20.32
N GLU A 15 -14.12 10.63 19.73
CA GLU A 15 -15.25 11.37 20.34
C GLU A 15 -15.85 10.68 21.57
N ASP A 16 -15.70 9.36 21.70
CA ASP A 16 -16.25 8.60 22.84
C ASP A 16 -15.42 8.76 24.13
N PHE A 17 -14.28 9.47 24.07
CA PHE A 17 -13.40 9.69 25.21
C PHE A 17 -13.43 11.14 25.71
N ALA A 18 -13.51 11.31 27.04
CA ALA A 18 -13.20 12.57 27.69
C ALA A 18 -11.68 12.70 27.83
N VAL A 19 -11.04 13.47 26.94
CA VAL A 19 -9.57 13.54 26.82
C VAL A 19 -8.94 14.72 27.55
N ALA A 20 -9.71 15.73 27.97
CA ALA A 20 -9.19 16.92 28.64
C ALA A 20 -8.38 16.54 29.90
N GLY A 21 -7.17 17.07 30.01
CA GLY A 21 -6.23 16.77 31.10
C GLY A 21 -5.62 15.37 31.09
N LYS A 22 -6.06 14.48 30.20
CA LYS A 22 -5.56 13.11 30.10
C LYS A 22 -4.34 12.99 29.24
N THR A 23 -3.43 12.06 29.59
CA THR A 23 -2.30 11.69 28.76
C THR A 23 -2.73 10.62 27.73
N VAL A 24 -2.80 11.02 26.47
CA VAL A 24 -3.23 10.19 25.36
C VAL A 24 -2.00 9.67 24.62
N LEU A 25 -1.81 8.36 24.55
CA LEU A 25 -0.79 7.73 23.71
C LEU A 25 -1.36 7.51 22.30
N LEU A 26 -0.92 8.33 21.37
CA LEU A 26 -1.39 8.32 19.98
C LEU A 26 -0.38 7.60 19.07
N ARG A 27 -0.79 6.52 18.38
CA ARG A 27 0.03 5.84 17.38
C ARG A 27 -0.39 6.25 15.98
N VAL A 28 0.51 6.91 15.25
CA VAL A 28 0.31 7.42 13.87
C VAL A 28 1.26 6.75 12.88
N ASP A 29 0.94 6.83 11.59
CA ASP A 29 1.84 6.42 10.50
C ASP A 29 2.29 7.61 9.66
N ILE A 30 3.36 8.26 10.09
CA ILE A 30 4.01 9.35 9.36
C ILE A 30 5.27 8.90 8.60
N ASN A 31 5.41 7.58 8.35
CA ASN A 31 6.51 7.04 7.57
C ASN A 31 6.45 7.57 6.12
N SER A 32 7.41 8.42 5.78
CA SER A 32 7.41 9.23 4.57
C SER A 32 8.62 8.95 3.68
N ARG A 33 8.58 9.47 2.46
CA ARG A 33 9.70 9.36 1.52
C ARG A 33 10.89 10.20 2.00
N VAL A 34 12.09 9.65 1.82
CA VAL A 34 13.36 10.31 2.10
C VAL A 34 14.15 10.39 0.80
N ASP A 35 14.55 11.59 0.40
CA ASP A 35 15.40 11.83 -0.76
C ASP A 35 16.69 12.54 -0.26
N ASP A 36 17.84 11.96 -0.52
CA ASP A 36 19.15 12.47 -0.10
C ASP A 36 19.23 12.82 1.39
N GLY A 37 18.67 11.95 2.25
CA GLY A 37 18.64 12.12 3.70
C GLY A 37 17.65 13.19 4.21
N LYS A 38 16.84 13.78 3.32
CA LYS A 38 15.80 14.76 3.67
C LYS A 38 14.42 14.14 3.56
N LEU A 39 13.66 14.29 4.63
CA LEU A 39 12.26 13.86 4.67
C LEU A 39 11.43 14.78 3.76
N ARG A 40 10.53 14.18 2.99
CA ARG A 40 9.57 14.92 2.16
C ARG A 40 8.25 15.08 2.90
N MET A 41 7.66 16.27 2.74
CA MET A 41 6.26 16.48 3.14
C MET A 41 5.38 15.49 2.38
N THR A 42 4.47 14.86 3.08
CA THR A 42 3.50 13.91 2.51
C THR A 42 2.12 14.16 3.13
N GLU A 43 1.07 13.79 2.42
CA GLU A 43 -0.30 13.84 2.91
C GLU A 43 -0.50 13.15 4.27
N LYS A 44 0.28 12.09 4.54
CA LYS A 44 0.26 11.39 5.84
C LYS A 44 0.56 12.31 7.01
N ILE A 45 1.55 13.19 6.85
CA ILE A 45 1.94 14.16 7.90
C ILE A 45 0.77 15.11 8.15
N GLU A 46 0.17 15.66 7.11
CA GLU A 46 -0.98 16.56 7.22
C GLU A 46 -2.20 15.87 7.84
N LYS A 47 -2.58 14.67 7.35
CA LYS A 47 -3.76 13.95 7.86
C LYS A 47 -3.61 13.59 9.34
N HIS A 48 -2.44 13.07 9.75
CA HIS A 48 -2.21 12.75 11.16
C HIS A 48 -2.07 14.00 12.05
N ALA A 49 -1.59 15.11 11.51
CA ALA A 49 -1.59 16.38 12.24
C ALA A 49 -3.01 16.85 12.60
N LYS A 50 -4.05 16.51 11.81
CA LYS A 50 -5.46 16.82 12.15
C LYS A 50 -5.89 16.12 13.45
N THR A 51 -5.55 14.82 13.61
CA THR A 51 -5.82 14.07 14.85
C THR A 51 -5.07 14.66 16.03
N MET A 52 -3.79 15.05 15.84
CA MET A 52 -2.99 15.69 16.91
C MET A 52 -3.58 17.04 17.31
N ARG A 53 -4.03 17.85 16.37
CA ARG A 53 -4.67 19.16 16.60
C ARG A 53 -5.98 18.99 17.36
N GLU A 54 -6.84 18.07 16.93
CA GLU A 54 -8.10 17.76 17.61
C GLU A 54 -7.86 17.40 19.08
N LEU A 55 -6.89 16.52 19.36
CA LEU A 55 -6.53 16.16 20.74
C LEU A 55 -5.99 17.36 21.53
N SER A 56 -5.12 18.18 20.91
CA SER A 56 -4.57 19.38 21.51
C SER A 56 -5.64 20.40 21.87
N GLU A 57 -6.57 20.70 20.94
CA GLU A 57 -7.69 21.63 21.14
C GLU A 57 -8.68 21.15 22.21
N ARG A 58 -8.81 19.84 22.40
CA ARG A 58 -9.62 19.22 23.46
C ARG A 58 -8.88 19.12 24.80
N GLY A 59 -7.68 19.70 24.92
CA GLY A 59 -6.90 19.77 26.16
C GLY A 59 -6.19 18.45 26.53
N ALA A 60 -6.01 17.51 25.62
CA ALA A 60 -5.24 16.30 25.86
C ALA A 60 -3.73 16.59 25.93
N LYS A 61 -2.99 15.81 26.74
CA LYS A 61 -1.53 15.71 26.70
C LYS A 61 -1.19 14.58 25.74
N THR A 62 -0.83 14.90 24.49
CA THR A 62 -0.72 13.91 23.43
C THR A 62 0.71 13.41 23.25
N VAL A 63 0.97 12.16 23.60
CA VAL A 63 2.25 11.47 23.36
C VAL A 63 2.17 10.68 22.06
N VAL A 64 2.97 11.08 21.07
CA VAL A 64 2.90 10.52 19.71
C VAL A 64 3.97 9.46 19.52
N LEU A 65 3.57 8.29 19.03
CA LEU A 65 4.42 7.20 18.59
C LEU A 65 4.34 7.05 17.08
N SER A 66 5.48 6.96 16.40
CA SER A 66 5.53 6.61 14.99
C SER A 66 6.82 5.88 14.64
N HIS A 67 6.92 5.49 13.37
CA HIS A 67 8.11 4.85 12.82
C HIS A 67 8.53 5.50 11.49
N GLN A 68 9.82 5.38 11.15
CA GLN A 68 10.38 5.77 9.87
C GLN A 68 11.38 4.72 9.38
N GLY A 69 11.21 4.25 8.15
CA GLY A 69 12.10 3.29 7.50
C GLY A 69 12.07 1.90 8.16
N ARG A 70 13.02 1.06 7.79
CA ARG A 70 13.31 -0.24 8.43
C ARG A 70 14.76 -0.26 8.85
N VAL A 71 15.08 -0.95 9.90
CA VAL A 71 16.48 -1.16 10.33
C VAL A 71 17.29 -1.71 9.15
N GLY A 72 18.41 -1.05 8.82
CA GLY A 72 19.24 -1.37 7.66
C GLY A 72 18.81 -0.71 6.33
N ASP A 73 17.67 -0.02 6.29
CA ASP A 73 17.22 0.75 5.12
C ASP A 73 17.80 2.19 5.19
N ALA A 74 18.19 2.76 4.06
CA ALA A 74 18.65 4.15 3.97
C ALA A 74 17.61 5.19 4.45
N ARG A 75 16.33 4.83 4.51
CA ARG A 75 15.25 5.66 5.05
C ARG A 75 15.06 5.53 6.56
N PHE A 76 15.84 4.69 7.23
CA PHE A 76 15.77 4.52 8.68
C PHE A 76 16.48 5.69 9.35
N MET A 77 15.71 6.51 10.10
CA MET A 77 16.21 7.73 10.72
C MET A 77 15.37 8.09 11.96
N PRO A 78 15.91 8.97 12.85
CA PRO A 78 15.14 9.59 13.93
C PRO A 78 13.96 10.42 13.41
N LEU A 79 13.00 10.75 14.30
CA LEU A 79 11.79 11.50 13.93
C LEU A 79 11.92 13.02 14.06
N GLU A 80 13.09 13.57 14.30
CA GLU A 80 13.31 15.03 14.45
C GLU A 80 12.81 15.81 13.23
N GLN A 81 13.12 15.34 12.00
CA GLN A 81 12.63 15.98 10.78
C GLN A 81 11.09 15.92 10.64
N HIS A 82 10.46 14.87 11.17
CA HIS A 82 9.00 14.77 11.21
C HIS A 82 8.39 15.82 12.13
N ALA A 83 8.99 16.05 13.30
CA ALA A 83 8.56 17.11 14.20
C ALA A 83 8.62 18.50 13.53
N ALA A 84 9.68 18.77 12.76
CA ALA A 84 9.79 20.01 12.00
C ALA A 84 8.66 20.19 10.99
N LEU A 85 8.32 19.15 10.22
CA LEU A 85 7.21 19.18 9.25
C LEU A 85 5.83 19.26 9.93
N LEU A 86 5.62 18.52 11.03
CA LEU A 86 4.37 18.57 11.81
C LEU A 86 4.12 19.97 12.39
N ASN A 87 5.17 20.71 12.74
CA ASN A 87 5.07 22.07 13.25
C ASN A 87 4.49 23.08 12.25
N GLU A 88 4.37 22.73 10.97
CA GLU A 88 3.62 23.53 9.99
C GLU A 88 2.10 23.47 10.23
N PHE A 89 1.60 22.43 10.92
CA PHE A 89 0.18 22.18 11.12
C PHE A 89 -0.27 22.25 12.58
N VAL A 90 0.55 21.75 13.50
CA VAL A 90 0.28 21.71 14.94
C VAL A 90 1.61 21.78 15.70
N ARG A 91 1.64 22.54 16.81
CA ARG A 91 2.86 22.66 17.63
C ARG A 91 3.23 21.31 18.25
N VAL A 92 4.40 20.77 17.89
CA VAL A 92 4.93 19.49 18.36
C VAL A 92 6.29 19.68 18.99
N ASN A 93 6.46 19.23 20.23
CA ASN A 93 7.76 19.09 20.87
C ASN A 93 8.34 17.71 20.52
N TYR A 94 9.65 17.63 20.31
CA TYR A 94 10.35 16.36 20.03
C TYR A 94 11.29 16.01 21.17
N VAL A 95 11.40 14.72 21.48
CA VAL A 95 12.40 14.18 22.39
C VAL A 95 13.11 13.01 21.74
N ASP A 96 14.45 13.07 21.72
CA ASP A 96 15.34 12.00 21.21
C ASP A 96 15.46 10.86 22.24
N ASP A 97 14.32 10.27 22.55
CA ASP A 97 14.18 9.11 23.45
C ASP A 97 12.79 8.49 23.26
N ILE A 98 12.63 7.21 23.65
CA ILE A 98 11.34 6.52 23.55
C ILE A 98 10.86 6.06 24.94
N ILE A 99 11.73 5.39 25.72
CA ILE A 99 11.38 4.78 27.00
C ILE A 99 12.36 5.14 28.13
N GLY A 100 13.39 5.88 27.83
CA GLY A 100 14.43 6.28 28.77
C GLY A 100 13.98 7.40 29.71
N PRO A 101 14.90 7.95 30.48
CA PRO A 101 14.60 9.01 31.44
C PRO A 101 14.04 10.27 30.79
N ALA A 102 14.63 10.72 29.65
CA ALA A 102 14.24 11.95 28.97
C ALA A 102 12.79 11.90 28.50
N ALA A 103 12.37 10.81 27.81
CA ALA A 103 10.99 10.63 27.37
C ALA A 103 10.01 10.63 28.56
N ARG A 104 10.34 9.90 29.63
CA ARG A 104 9.44 9.78 30.80
C ARG A 104 9.33 11.09 31.60
N GLU A 105 10.39 11.87 31.68
CA GLU A 105 10.36 13.19 32.32
C GLU A 105 9.59 14.18 31.46
N ALA A 106 9.79 14.19 30.14
CA ALA A 106 9.03 15.01 29.21
C ALA A 106 7.53 14.72 29.31
N ILE A 107 7.11 13.44 29.32
CA ILE A 107 5.69 13.04 29.46
C ILE A 107 5.10 13.56 30.78
N ARG A 108 5.80 13.41 31.90
CA ARG A 108 5.30 13.88 33.21
C ARG A 108 5.20 15.40 33.30
N GLY A 109 6.06 16.11 32.56
CA GLY A 109 6.09 17.58 32.54
C GLY A 109 5.10 18.21 31.58
N MET A 110 4.34 17.43 30.79
CA MET A 110 3.40 17.97 29.81
C MET A 110 2.27 18.78 30.41
N TRP A 111 1.89 19.87 29.73
CA TRP A 111 0.71 20.66 30.03
C TRP A 111 -0.47 20.23 29.12
N GLU A 112 -1.67 20.60 29.50
CA GLU A 112 -2.87 20.38 28.69
C GLU A 112 -2.72 21.05 27.31
N GLY A 113 -3.09 20.32 26.26
CA GLY A 113 -2.97 20.77 24.87
C GLY A 113 -1.59 20.56 24.24
N GLU A 114 -0.58 20.09 24.99
CA GLU A 114 0.74 19.82 24.42
C GLU A 114 0.77 18.52 23.61
N VAL A 115 1.57 18.53 22.53
CA VAL A 115 1.88 17.37 21.68
C VAL A 115 3.37 17.07 21.78
N LEU A 116 3.73 15.87 22.19
CA LEU A 116 5.10 15.38 22.32
C LEU A 116 5.34 14.20 21.39
N LEU A 117 6.21 14.34 20.41
CA LEU A 117 6.66 13.26 19.55
C LEU A 117 7.87 12.56 20.18
N LEU A 118 7.74 11.27 20.47
CA LEU A 118 8.87 10.41 20.85
C LEU A 118 9.62 9.96 19.58
N ASP A 119 10.86 9.47 19.77
CA ASP A 119 11.65 9.05 18.63
C ASP A 119 11.13 7.73 17.99
N ASN A 120 11.75 7.34 16.89
CA ASN A 120 11.38 6.22 16.03
C ASN A 120 11.28 4.92 16.82
N VAL A 121 10.05 4.40 16.99
CA VAL A 121 9.80 3.18 17.76
C VAL A 121 10.58 1.95 17.25
N ARG A 122 11.03 1.97 15.98
CA ARG A 122 11.87 0.91 15.41
C ARG A 122 13.32 0.92 15.88
N LEU A 123 13.74 1.89 16.67
CA LEU A 123 14.99 1.84 17.45
C LEU A 123 14.90 0.82 18.59
N LEU A 124 13.69 0.43 19.01
CA LEU A 124 13.49 -0.59 20.03
C LEU A 124 13.43 -1.98 19.39
N ALA A 125 14.28 -2.89 19.85
CA ALA A 125 14.33 -4.28 19.37
C ALA A 125 13.00 -5.02 19.55
N GLU A 126 12.20 -4.65 20.56
CA GLU A 126 10.91 -5.28 20.86
C GLU A 126 9.80 -4.88 19.90
N GLU A 127 9.92 -3.74 19.19
CA GLU A 127 8.84 -3.18 18.36
C GLU A 127 8.41 -4.12 17.25
N THR A 128 9.36 -4.69 16.51
CA THR A 128 9.07 -5.46 15.29
C THR A 128 8.98 -6.96 15.48
N LEU A 129 9.02 -7.44 16.72
CA LEU A 129 8.87 -8.86 17.01
C LEU A 129 7.44 -9.31 16.66
N ASN A 130 7.33 -10.48 16.05
CA ASN A 130 6.02 -11.08 15.74
C ASN A 130 5.52 -11.87 16.95
N ARG A 131 4.77 -11.20 17.83
CA ARG A 131 4.25 -11.75 19.09
C ARG A 131 2.77 -11.43 19.25
N SER A 132 2.11 -12.16 20.16
CA SER A 132 0.74 -11.86 20.56
C SER A 132 0.64 -10.51 21.31
N ALA A 133 -0.56 -9.94 21.38
CA ALA A 133 -0.80 -8.72 22.14
C ALA A 133 -0.45 -8.86 23.63
N GLU A 134 -0.74 -10.01 24.22
CA GLU A 134 -0.40 -10.33 25.61
C GLU A 134 1.11 -10.36 25.86
N GLU A 135 1.88 -10.97 24.96
CA GLU A 135 3.33 -11.01 25.06
C GLU A 135 3.94 -9.60 24.88
N HIS A 136 3.43 -8.81 23.93
CA HIS A 136 3.85 -7.43 23.76
C HIS A 136 3.50 -6.55 24.97
N ALA A 137 2.37 -6.79 25.63
CA ALA A 137 2.00 -6.10 26.87
C ALA A 137 3.03 -6.29 28.01
N ARG A 138 3.79 -7.39 27.98
CA ARG A 138 4.86 -7.68 28.93
C ARG A 138 6.23 -7.12 28.53
N SER A 139 6.36 -6.53 27.33
CA SER A 139 7.61 -5.93 26.85
C SER A 139 8.06 -4.77 27.75
N ILE A 140 9.34 -4.47 27.74
CA ILE A 140 9.89 -3.30 28.47
C ILE A 140 9.28 -2.03 27.91
N PHE A 141 9.09 -1.95 26.60
CA PHE A 141 8.48 -0.83 25.91
C PHE A 141 7.09 -0.48 26.49
N VAL A 142 6.19 -1.43 26.50
CA VAL A 142 4.82 -1.21 27.01
C VAL A 142 4.82 -0.93 28.51
N ARG A 143 5.56 -1.72 29.30
CA ARG A 143 5.64 -1.57 30.75
C ARG A 143 6.22 -0.24 31.22
N LYS A 144 7.05 0.41 30.40
CA LYS A 144 7.66 1.71 30.75
C LYS A 144 6.75 2.89 30.39
N LEU A 145 6.00 2.83 29.31
CA LEU A 145 5.16 3.94 28.86
C LEU A 145 3.71 3.84 29.32
N ALA A 146 3.09 2.65 29.31
CA ALA A 146 1.67 2.52 29.66
C ALA A 146 1.31 3.13 31.01
N PRO A 147 2.13 3.03 32.11
CA PRO A 147 1.80 3.66 33.38
C PRO A 147 1.81 5.20 33.37
N LEU A 148 2.28 5.83 32.29
CA LEU A 148 2.33 7.29 32.12
C LEU A 148 1.16 7.80 31.28
N CYS A 149 0.30 6.92 30.77
CA CYS A 149 -0.77 7.24 29.83
C CYS A 149 -2.13 6.78 30.39
N ASP A 150 -3.18 7.54 30.12
CA ASP A 150 -4.55 7.22 30.56
C ASP A 150 -5.30 6.40 29.50
N LEU A 151 -4.99 6.60 28.23
CA LEU A 151 -5.64 5.91 27.11
C LEU A 151 -4.73 5.83 25.88
N TYR A 152 -5.08 4.93 24.98
CA TYR A 152 -4.36 4.69 23.72
C TYR A 152 -5.30 4.92 22.52
N ILE A 153 -4.80 5.64 21.52
CA ILE A 153 -5.51 5.85 20.25
C ILE A 153 -4.65 5.31 19.10
N ASN A 154 -5.23 4.40 18.31
CA ASN A 154 -4.61 3.91 17.08
C ASN A 154 -5.12 4.69 15.88
N ASP A 155 -4.22 5.45 15.28
CA ASP A 155 -4.49 6.21 14.05
C ASP A 155 -3.63 5.74 12.87
N ALA A 156 -2.99 4.57 12.99
CA ALA A 156 -2.04 4.02 12.03
C ALA A 156 -2.63 2.82 11.27
N PHE A 157 -3.74 3.01 10.57
CA PHE A 157 -4.44 1.96 9.81
C PHE A 157 -3.53 1.23 8.83
N GLU A 158 -2.63 1.93 8.13
CA GLU A 158 -1.70 1.34 7.15
C GLU A 158 -0.86 0.18 7.72
N THR A 159 -0.51 0.28 9.01
CA THR A 159 0.29 -0.74 9.69
C THR A 159 -0.52 -1.75 10.49
N SER A 160 -1.84 -1.66 10.48
CA SER A 160 -2.74 -2.51 11.29
C SER A 160 -2.62 -4.01 11.00
N HIS A 161 -2.07 -4.37 9.85
CA HIS A 161 -1.78 -5.75 9.45
C HIS A 161 -0.57 -6.37 10.18
N ARG A 162 0.10 -5.63 11.06
CA ARG A 162 1.30 -6.06 11.78
C ARG A 162 1.04 -6.21 13.26
N SER A 163 1.62 -7.27 13.86
CA SER A 163 1.62 -7.48 15.30
C SER A 163 2.85 -6.84 15.94
N HIS A 164 2.98 -5.52 15.87
CA HIS A 164 4.08 -4.76 16.47
C HIS A 164 3.70 -4.28 17.88
N ALA A 165 4.69 -4.13 18.77
CA ALA A 165 4.46 -3.77 20.16
C ALA A 165 3.69 -2.46 20.32
N SER A 166 4.02 -1.43 19.51
CA SER A 166 3.32 -0.14 19.54
C SER A 166 1.86 -0.21 19.05
N LEU A 167 1.48 -1.24 18.30
CA LEU A 167 0.16 -1.41 17.71
C LEU A 167 -0.77 -2.30 18.52
N VAL A 168 -0.25 -3.38 19.10
CA VAL A 168 -1.08 -4.39 19.79
C VAL A 168 -0.83 -4.47 21.29
N GLY A 169 0.35 -4.04 21.79
CA GLY A 169 0.70 -4.16 23.20
C GLY A 169 0.01 -3.15 24.09
N PHE A 170 -0.05 -1.88 23.69
CA PHE A 170 -0.70 -0.82 24.47
C PHE A 170 -2.22 -0.96 24.56
N PRO A 171 -2.95 -1.23 23.45
CA PRO A 171 -4.39 -1.43 23.56
C PRO A 171 -4.77 -2.67 24.38
N TYR A 172 -3.83 -3.59 24.62
CA TYR A 172 -4.06 -4.71 25.52
C TYR A 172 -4.13 -4.29 27.00
N VAL A 173 -3.47 -3.21 27.41
CA VAL A 173 -3.36 -2.78 28.82
C VAL A 173 -4.02 -1.43 29.13
N LEU A 174 -4.33 -0.62 28.13
CA LEU A 174 -4.97 0.69 28.27
C LEU A 174 -6.39 0.67 27.67
N PRO A 175 -7.31 1.53 28.15
CA PRO A 175 -8.50 1.88 27.37
C PRO A 175 -8.08 2.35 26.00
N ALA A 176 -8.71 1.85 24.93
CA ALA A 176 -8.21 2.07 23.58
C ALA A 176 -9.32 2.31 22.56
N GLY A 177 -9.01 3.16 21.58
CA GLY A 177 -9.90 3.48 20.48
C GLY A 177 -9.15 3.80 19.19
N ILE A 178 -9.90 4.24 18.17
CA ILE A 178 -9.37 4.64 16.86
C ILE A 178 -9.32 6.17 16.75
N GLY A 179 -8.32 6.68 15.99
CA GLY A 179 -8.20 8.09 15.64
C GLY A 179 -8.94 8.44 14.35
N LEU A 180 -8.90 9.73 13.98
CA LEU A 180 -9.68 10.27 12.85
C LEU A 180 -9.30 9.64 11.51
N VAL A 181 -8.00 9.40 11.25
CA VAL A 181 -7.53 8.79 10.00
C VAL A 181 -7.99 7.35 9.89
N THR A 182 -7.89 6.57 10.98
CA THR A 182 -8.38 5.18 11.00
C THR A 182 -9.89 5.12 10.84
N GLU A 183 -10.64 6.05 11.44
CA GLU A 183 -12.09 6.13 11.31
C GLU A 183 -12.50 6.44 9.87
N GLU A 184 -11.84 7.41 9.21
CA GLU A 184 -12.10 7.79 7.82
C GLU A 184 -11.80 6.63 6.85
N GLU A 185 -10.67 5.92 7.06
CA GLU A 185 -10.34 4.72 6.28
C GLU A 185 -11.44 3.65 6.40
N LEU A 186 -11.84 3.32 7.62
CA LEU A 186 -12.89 2.32 7.86
C LEU A 186 -14.22 2.70 7.22
N ARG A 187 -14.64 3.97 7.31
CA ARG A 187 -15.87 4.46 6.69
C ARG A 187 -15.83 4.37 5.16
N SER A 188 -14.71 4.79 4.57
CA SER A 188 -14.55 4.80 3.12
C SER A 188 -14.50 3.38 2.55
N LEU A 189 -13.81 2.46 3.22
CA LEU A 189 -13.74 1.07 2.81
C LEU A 189 -15.07 0.32 3.04
N ALA A 190 -15.79 0.64 4.10
CA ALA A 190 -17.13 0.10 4.32
C ALA A 190 -18.09 0.52 3.20
N ARG A 191 -18.03 1.80 2.78
CA ARG A 191 -18.83 2.31 1.67
C ARG A 191 -18.49 1.62 0.34
N LEU A 192 -17.21 1.39 0.05
CA LEU A 192 -16.81 0.61 -1.13
C LEU A 192 -17.42 -0.81 -1.10
N ALA A 193 -17.38 -1.45 0.07
CA ALA A 193 -17.96 -2.78 0.24
C ALA A 193 -19.50 -2.83 0.14
N GLU A 194 -20.19 -1.71 0.39
CA GLU A 194 -21.63 -1.58 0.10
C GLU A 194 -21.87 -1.64 -1.41
N PHE A 195 -21.08 -0.92 -2.21
CA PHE A 195 -21.16 -1.00 -3.66
C PHE A 195 -20.80 -2.39 -4.19
N GLU A 196 -19.89 -3.14 -3.56
CA GLU A 196 -19.63 -4.54 -3.93
C GLU A 196 -20.87 -5.44 -3.81
N ARG A 197 -21.83 -5.09 -2.94
CA ARG A 197 -23.05 -5.89 -2.71
C ARG A 197 -24.22 -5.45 -3.57
N GLU A 198 -24.36 -4.16 -3.81
CA GLU A 198 -25.58 -3.55 -4.32
C GLU A 198 -25.39 -2.82 -5.66
N GLY A 199 -24.14 -2.56 -6.08
CA GLY A 199 -23.79 -1.82 -7.26
C GLY A 199 -22.85 -2.57 -8.20
N PHE A 200 -22.29 -1.81 -9.16
CA PHE A 200 -21.30 -2.27 -10.11
C PHE A 200 -19.94 -1.62 -9.82
N VAL A 201 -18.95 -2.43 -9.44
CA VAL A 201 -17.62 -1.95 -9.06
C VAL A 201 -16.59 -2.26 -10.13
N VAL A 202 -15.79 -1.27 -10.50
CA VAL A 202 -14.65 -1.44 -11.39
C VAL A 202 -13.34 -1.33 -10.58
N TYR A 203 -12.52 -2.35 -10.68
CA TYR A 203 -11.21 -2.42 -10.05
C TYR A 203 -10.13 -2.19 -11.10
N VAL A 204 -9.33 -1.14 -10.96
CA VAL A 204 -8.11 -0.92 -11.74
C VAL A 204 -6.92 -1.39 -10.89
N LEU A 205 -6.35 -2.52 -11.27
CA LEU A 205 -5.32 -3.19 -10.48
C LEU A 205 -4.00 -3.27 -11.27
N GLY A 206 -3.01 -2.53 -10.78
CA GLY A 206 -1.70 -2.38 -11.40
C GLY A 206 -0.56 -2.33 -10.39
N GLY A 207 0.55 -1.68 -10.80
CA GLY A 207 1.75 -1.54 -9.98
C GLY A 207 2.60 -2.82 -9.91
N SER A 208 3.51 -2.88 -8.92
CA SER A 208 4.56 -3.88 -8.84
C SER A 208 4.36 -5.01 -7.82
N LYS A 209 3.38 -4.88 -6.91
CA LYS A 209 3.19 -5.80 -5.76
C LYS A 209 2.26 -6.96 -6.11
N LEU A 210 2.69 -7.86 -6.97
CA LEU A 210 1.90 -9.01 -7.45
C LEU A 210 1.40 -9.92 -6.32
N GLY A 211 2.25 -10.20 -5.33
CA GLY A 211 1.91 -11.07 -4.20
C GLY A 211 0.72 -10.60 -3.36
N ASP A 212 0.44 -9.29 -3.32
CA ASP A 212 -0.73 -8.73 -2.63
C ASP A 212 -1.95 -8.67 -3.55
N VAL A 213 -1.75 -8.40 -4.85
CA VAL A 213 -2.83 -8.09 -5.79
C VAL A 213 -3.47 -9.35 -6.39
N LEU A 214 -2.68 -10.36 -6.75
CA LEU A 214 -3.21 -11.58 -7.36
C LEU A 214 -4.17 -12.37 -6.44
N PRO A 215 -3.90 -12.55 -5.12
CA PRO A 215 -4.88 -13.13 -4.20
C PRO A 215 -6.18 -12.31 -4.12
N PHE A 216 -6.09 -10.98 -4.22
CA PHE A 216 -7.26 -10.11 -4.24
C PHE A 216 -8.08 -10.31 -5.53
N ILE A 217 -7.45 -10.40 -6.70
CA ILE A 217 -8.12 -10.74 -7.97
C ILE A 217 -8.82 -12.09 -7.87
N LYS A 218 -8.14 -13.12 -7.32
CA LYS A 218 -8.73 -14.45 -7.11
C LYS A 218 -10.02 -14.41 -6.28
N ARG A 219 -10.06 -13.54 -5.26
CA ARG A 219 -11.30 -13.30 -4.50
C ARG A 219 -12.35 -12.57 -5.32
N LEU A 220 -11.97 -11.51 -6.06
CA LEU A 220 -12.90 -10.65 -6.79
C LEU A 220 -13.67 -11.37 -7.89
N ILE A 221 -13.05 -12.34 -8.57
CA ILE A 221 -13.73 -13.11 -9.63
C ILE A 221 -14.95 -13.87 -9.12
N ALA A 222 -15.01 -14.18 -7.81
CA ALA A 222 -16.17 -14.78 -7.16
C ALA A 222 -17.29 -13.77 -6.82
N SER A 223 -17.03 -12.45 -6.89
CA SER A 223 -18.03 -11.39 -6.68
C SER A 223 -19.05 -11.38 -7.83
N LYS A 224 -20.29 -10.95 -7.56
CA LYS A 224 -21.37 -11.00 -8.56
C LYS A 224 -21.27 -9.88 -9.61
N SER A 225 -20.91 -8.67 -9.19
CA SER A 225 -21.05 -7.46 -10.01
C SER A 225 -19.78 -6.63 -9.97
N CYS A 226 -18.72 -7.12 -10.63
CA CYS A 226 -17.49 -6.33 -10.79
C CYS A 226 -16.80 -6.62 -12.13
N ILE A 227 -15.93 -5.68 -12.53
CA ILE A 227 -14.94 -5.85 -13.59
C ILE A 227 -13.56 -5.52 -13.02
N ILE A 228 -12.55 -6.23 -13.48
CA ILE A 228 -11.16 -6.08 -13.06
C ILE A 228 -10.34 -5.67 -14.28
N LEU A 229 -9.85 -4.45 -14.29
CA LEU A 229 -8.98 -3.89 -15.31
C LEU A 229 -7.53 -4.08 -14.86
N THR A 230 -6.80 -4.95 -15.54
CA THR A 230 -5.40 -5.21 -15.19
C THR A 230 -4.47 -4.24 -15.90
N THR A 231 -3.49 -3.70 -15.17
CA THR A 231 -2.50 -2.75 -15.67
C THR A 231 -1.11 -3.04 -15.09
N GLY A 232 -0.06 -2.39 -15.57
CA GLY A 232 1.30 -2.54 -15.05
C GLY A 232 1.77 -3.99 -14.98
N ARG A 233 2.55 -4.35 -13.94
CA ARG A 233 3.06 -5.73 -13.79
C ARG A 233 1.95 -6.77 -13.56
N VAL A 234 0.79 -6.37 -13.07
CA VAL A 234 -0.36 -7.27 -12.92
C VAL A 234 -0.86 -7.70 -14.31
N ALA A 235 -1.01 -6.74 -15.25
CA ALA A 235 -1.33 -7.06 -16.64
C ALA A 235 -0.26 -7.97 -17.27
N ASN A 236 1.01 -7.70 -17.02
CA ASN A 236 2.12 -8.49 -17.54
C ASN A 236 2.04 -9.96 -17.07
N ALA A 237 1.63 -10.23 -15.82
CA ALA A 237 1.45 -11.59 -15.33
C ALA A 237 0.33 -12.34 -16.10
N PHE A 238 -0.79 -11.66 -16.37
CA PHE A 238 -1.89 -12.24 -17.14
C PHE A 238 -1.57 -12.37 -18.63
N LEU A 239 -0.82 -11.42 -19.23
CA LEU A 239 -0.33 -11.53 -20.62
C LEU A 239 0.63 -12.71 -20.76
N ALA A 240 1.56 -12.89 -19.82
CA ALA A 240 2.45 -14.03 -19.80
C ALA A 240 1.68 -15.35 -19.70
N ALA A 241 0.70 -15.42 -18.78
CA ALA A 241 -0.11 -16.62 -18.56
C ALA A 241 -1.01 -16.98 -19.74
N LYS A 242 -1.61 -15.97 -20.41
CA LYS A 242 -2.59 -16.18 -21.48
C LYS A 242 -1.95 -16.30 -22.87
N GLU A 243 -0.97 -15.43 -23.17
CA GLU A 243 -0.41 -15.26 -24.50
C GLU A 243 1.01 -15.84 -24.62
N GLY A 244 1.61 -16.28 -23.52
CA GLY A 244 2.99 -16.79 -23.48
C GLY A 244 4.07 -15.73 -23.63
N ILE A 245 3.73 -14.44 -23.46
CA ILE A 245 4.66 -13.32 -23.61
C ILE A 245 5.55 -13.21 -22.37
N ARG A 246 6.86 -13.36 -22.51
CA ARG A 246 7.80 -13.18 -21.39
C ARG A 246 8.02 -11.69 -21.13
N CYS A 247 7.44 -11.19 -20.03
CA CYS A 247 7.41 -9.76 -19.67
C CYS A 247 8.16 -9.44 -18.37
N GLY A 248 9.21 -10.19 -18.00
CA GLY A 248 9.96 -9.95 -16.77
C GLY A 248 9.15 -10.15 -15.48
N VAL A 249 8.21 -11.08 -15.51
CA VAL A 249 7.42 -11.47 -14.32
C VAL A 249 7.93 -12.83 -13.84
N GLU A 250 8.10 -12.97 -12.54
CA GLU A 250 8.55 -14.20 -11.89
C GLU A 250 7.57 -15.36 -12.17
N HIS A 251 8.10 -16.54 -12.40
CA HIS A 251 7.33 -17.71 -12.85
C HIS A 251 6.17 -18.06 -11.93
N GLU A 252 6.36 -17.94 -10.62
CA GLU A 252 5.32 -18.20 -9.62
C GLU A 252 4.07 -17.34 -9.81
N TYR A 253 4.22 -16.07 -10.19
CA TYR A 253 3.08 -15.17 -10.45
C TYR A 253 2.41 -15.45 -11.78
N VAL A 254 3.16 -15.91 -12.78
CA VAL A 254 2.61 -16.35 -14.07
C VAL A 254 1.76 -17.61 -13.88
N GLU A 255 2.25 -18.58 -13.12
CA GLU A 255 1.47 -19.80 -12.78
C GLU A 255 0.21 -19.47 -12.00
N PHE A 256 0.31 -18.57 -11.01
CA PHE A 256 -0.85 -18.15 -10.24
C PHE A 256 -1.88 -17.38 -11.08
N ALA A 257 -1.43 -16.53 -12.02
CA ALA A 257 -2.32 -15.88 -12.98
C ALA A 257 -3.00 -16.89 -13.91
N ALA A 258 -2.27 -17.93 -14.37
CA ALA A 258 -2.83 -19.01 -15.19
C ALA A 258 -3.88 -19.82 -14.43
N GLU A 259 -3.66 -20.11 -13.14
CA GLU A 259 -4.67 -20.74 -12.27
C GLU A 259 -5.95 -19.88 -12.19
N ILE A 260 -5.80 -18.57 -11.96
CA ILE A 260 -6.95 -17.65 -11.89
C ILE A 260 -7.74 -17.62 -13.20
N LEU A 261 -7.06 -17.62 -14.35
CA LEU A 261 -7.72 -17.60 -15.67
C LEU A 261 -8.55 -18.86 -15.96
N GLN A 262 -8.30 -19.97 -15.28
CA GLN A 262 -9.09 -21.20 -15.41
C GLN A 262 -10.28 -21.27 -14.46
N MET A 263 -10.41 -20.32 -13.53
CA MET A 263 -11.50 -20.29 -12.57
C MET A 263 -12.77 -19.68 -13.18
N SER A 264 -13.93 -20.10 -12.68
CA SER A 264 -15.22 -19.46 -13.00
C SER A 264 -15.18 -17.99 -12.55
N GLY A 265 -15.61 -17.08 -13.41
CA GLY A 265 -15.56 -15.62 -13.18
C GLY A 265 -14.34 -14.94 -13.78
N ALA A 266 -13.40 -15.67 -14.39
CA ALA A 266 -12.22 -15.10 -15.03
C ALA A 266 -12.56 -14.16 -16.20
N GLU A 267 -13.74 -14.26 -16.80
CA GLU A 267 -14.26 -13.36 -17.84
C GLU A 267 -14.38 -11.89 -17.39
N LYS A 268 -14.41 -11.67 -16.09
CA LYS A 268 -14.42 -10.33 -15.47
C LYS A 268 -13.07 -9.63 -15.56
N ILE A 269 -11.98 -10.39 -15.77
CA ILE A 269 -10.63 -9.87 -15.89
C ILE A 269 -10.44 -9.34 -17.31
N LYS A 270 -10.18 -8.04 -17.43
CA LYS A 270 -9.80 -7.40 -18.68
C LYS A 270 -8.28 -7.31 -18.73
N ILE A 271 -7.71 -7.91 -19.76
CA ILE A 271 -6.29 -7.94 -20.05
C ILE A 271 -6.05 -6.99 -21.21
N PRO A 272 -4.97 -6.18 -21.22
CA PRO A 272 -4.69 -5.25 -22.30
C PRO A 272 -4.70 -5.91 -23.68
N LYS A 273 -5.24 -5.20 -24.69
CA LYS A 273 -5.23 -5.61 -26.11
C LYS A 273 -4.01 -5.09 -26.84
N ASP A 274 -3.51 -3.95 -26.40
CA ASP A 274 -2.30 -3.30 -26.85
C ASP A 274 -1.48 -2.81 -25.66
N VAL A 275 -0.18 -2.71 -25.87
CA VAL A 275 0.79 -2.32 -24.86
C VAL A 275 1.81 -1.35 -25.44
N ALA A 276 2.46 -0.58 -24.57
CA ALA A 276 3.56 0.27 -24.96
C ALA A 276 4.91 -0.34 -24.55
N ILE A 277 5.78 -0.48 -25.51
CA ILE A 277 7.17 -0.96 -25.39
C ILE A 277 8.14 0.15 -25.75
N GLU A 278 9.42 -0.04 -25.48
CA GLU A 278 10.47 0.86 -25.93
C GLU A 278 11.22 0.26 -27.13
N ARG A 279 11.25 0.99 -28.24
CA ARG A 279 12.13 0.70 -29.37
C ARG A 279 12.95 1.95 -29.74
N GLY A 280 14.27 1.80 -29.81
CA GLY A 280 15.16 2.91 -30.14
C GLY A 280 15.05 4.11 -29.21
N ASN A 281 14.78 3.93 -27.91
CA ASN A 281 14.53 4.95 -26.89
C ASN A 281 13.20 5.73 -27.08
N GLU A 282 12.30 5.27 -27.92
CA GLU A 282 10.98 5.87 -28.13
C GLU A 282 9.88 4.91 -27.67
N ARG A 283 8.71 5.49 -27.28
CA ARG A 283 7.49 4.74 -27.01
C ARG A 283 6.91 4.23 -28.31
N GLU A 284 6.64 2.96 -28.40
CA GLU A 284 5.90 2.32 -29.48
C GLU A 284 4.72 1.56 -28.90
N GLU A 285 3.54 1.74 -29.46
CA GLU A 285 2.36 0.97 -29.12
C GLU A 285 2.19 -0.17 -30.11
N ILE A 286 1.96 -1.37 -29.57
CA ILE A 286 1.85 -2.60 -30.37
C ILE A 286 0.66 -3.43 -29.86
N ALA A 287 -0.11 -3.98 -30.80
CA ALA A 287 -1.15 -4.94 -30.44
C ALA A 287 -0.52 -6.22 -29.81
N VAL A 288 -1.16 -6.76 -28.79
CA VAL A 288 -0.67 -7.96 -28.11
C VAL A 288 -0.54 -9.15 -29.08
N SER A 289 -1.43 -9.26 -30.07
CA SER A 289 -1.37 -10.28 -31.11
C SER A 289 -0.13 -10.15 -32.03
N GLU A 290 0.27 -8.92 -32.36
CA GLU A 290 1.46 -8.63 -33.17
C GLU A 290 2.73 -8.91 -32.34
N LEU A 291 2.79 -8.44 -31.09
CA LEU A 291 3.89 -8.71 -30.18
C LEU A 291 4.12 -10.21 -30.00
N ARG A 292 3.06 -10.99 -29.86
CA ARG A 292 3.11 -12.46 -29.80
C ARG A 292 3.69 -13.06 -31.08
N ALA A 293 3.28 -12.57 -32.26
CA ALA A 293 3.77 -13.07 -33.55
C ALA A 293 5.26 -12.78 -33.73
N GLU A 294 5.74 -11.60 -33.30
CA GLU A 294 7.16 -11.26 -33.31
C GLU A 294 8.01 -12.24 -32.47
N ILE A 295 7.56 -12.52 -31.23
CA ILE A 295 8.22 -13.45 -30.31
C ILE A 295 8.33 -14.85 -30.91
N GLN A 296 7.26 -15.34 -31.53
CA GLN A 296 7.24 -16.67 -32.16
C GLN A 296 8.11 -16.72 -33.40
N GLY A 297 8.19 -15.65 -34.20
CA GLY A 297 9.03 -15.52 -35.36
C GLY A 297 10.54 -15.52 -35.02
N GLU A 298 10.92 -14.90 -33.88
CA GLU A 298 12.31 -14.92 -33.40
C GLU A 298 12.72 -16.29 -32.86
N GLN A 299 11.85 -17.03 -32.18
CA GLN A 299 12.11 -18.38 -31.68
C GLN A 299 12.37 -19.38 -32.83
N GLY A 300 11.59 -19.28 -33.91
CA GLY A 300 11.75 -20.12 -35.08
C GLY A 300 13.07 -19.90 -35.83
N LYS A 301 13.65 -18.70 -35.77
CA LYS A 301 14.98 -18.41 -36.36
C LYS A 301 16.13 -19.01 -35.55
N HIS A 302 16.04 -18.98 -34.21
CA HIS A 302 17.08 -19.55 -33.35
C HIS A 302 17.11 -21.09 -33.35
N GLU A 303 15.97 -21.75 -33.50
CA GLU A 303 15.91 -23.20 -33.63
C GLU A 303 16.48 -23.68 -34.98
N GLY A 304 16.34 -22.85 -36.03
CA GLY A 304 16.93 -23.13 -37.36
C GLY A 304 18.47 -23.00 -37.41
N GLU A 305 19.04 -22.10 -36.63
CA GLU A 305 20.52 -21.90 -36.58
C GLU A 305 21.21 -22.86 -35.59
N GLY A 306 20.52 -23.32 -34.56
CA GLY A 306 21.06 -24.27 -33.56
C GLY A 306 21.25 -25.70 -34.07
N ALA A 307 20.56 -26.07 -35.15
CA ALA A 307 20.70 -27.42 -35.76
C ALA A 307 21.96 -27.60 -36.62
N ALA A 308 22.70 -26.55 -36.92
CA ALA A 308 23.85 -26.58 -37.81
C ALA A 308 25.23 -26.63 -37.11
N SER A 309 25.32 -26.55 -35.77
CA SER A 309 26.63 -26.47 -35.07
C SER A 309 26.75 -27.30 -33.79
N ALA A 310 26.32 -28.52 -33.80
CA ALA A 310 26.56 -29.46 -32.69
C ALA A 310 27.53 -30.58 -33.08
N VAL A 311 28.81 -30.25 -33.22
CA VAL A 311 29.93 -31.23 -33.07
C VAL A 311 31.14 -30.52 -32.46
N SER A 312 31.60 -31.11 -31.34
CA SER A 312 32.94 -31.01 -30.69
C SER A 312 33.11 -30.01 -29.54
N SER A 313 33.44 -30.61 -28.47
CA SER A 313 34.51 -30.53 -27.47
C SER A 313 34.05 -30.25 -26.05
N ALA A 314 34.13 -31.32 -25.26
CA ALA A 314 34.14 -31.30 -23.80
C ALA A 314 35.48 -30.84 -23.27
N SER A 315 35.54 -29.92 -22.34
CA SER A 315 36.59 -29.85 -21.33
C SER A 315 36.14 -29.16 -20.06
N SER A 316 36.54 -29.76 -18.97
CA SER A 316 36.28 -29.49 -17.56
C SER A 316 36.76 -28.13 -17.07
N ALA A 317 35.90 -27.41 -16.25
CA ALA A 317 36.37 -26.46 -15.25
C ALA A 317 35.35 -26.30 -14.12
N SER A 318 35.85 -26.25 -12.91
CA SER A 318 35.15 -26.19 -11.62
C SER A 318 34.45 -24.84 -11.35
N PRO A 319 33.45 -24.78 -10.46
CA PRO A 319 32.69 -23.55 -10.23
C PRO A 319 33.35 -22.65 -9.18
N SER A 320 33.61 -21.40 -9.53
CA SER A 320 33.90 -20.32 -8.59
C SER A 320 32.65 -19.43 -8.45
N SER A 321 32.22 -19.23 -7.21
CA SER A 321 31.11 -18.36 -6.80
C SER A 321 31.40 -16.91 -7.12
N SER A 322 30.60 -16.30 -7.98
CA SER A 322 30.50 -14.85 -8.14
C SER A 322 29.06 -14.49 -8.42
N SER A 323 28.51 -13.57 -7.61
CA SER A 323 27.21 -12.95 -7.76
C SER A 323 27.09 -12.24 -9.10
N SER A 324 26.42 -12.88 -10.06
CA SER A 324 26.18 -12.31 -11.38
C SER A 324 24.80 -11.67 -11.43
N SER A 325 24.77 -10.34 -11.62
CA SER A 325 23.64 -9.67 -12.24
C SER A 325 23.43 -10.29 -13.62
N SER A 326 22.42 -11.14 -13.77
CA SER A 326 22.08 -11.76 -15.05
C SER A 326 21.66 -10.69 -16.05
N SER A 327 22.44 -10.54 -17.12
CA SER A 327 22.00 -9.82 -18.32
C SER A 327 20.69 -10.45 -18.84
N PRO A 328 19.70 -9.65 -19.31
CA PRO A 328 18.47 -10.21 -19.84
C PRO A 328 18.78 -11.16 -20.99
N THR A 329 18.23 -12.37 -20.90
CA THR A 329 18.24 -13.31 -22.02
C THR A 329 17.54 -12.66 -23.22
N SER A 330 18.04 -12.86 -24.44
CA SER A 330 17.67 -12.18 -25.69
C SER A 330 16.19 -12.26 -26.14
N ASN A 331 15.28 -12.75 -25.29
CA ASN A 331 13.86 -12.96 -25.58
C ASN A 331 12.90 -12.37 -24.53
N GLU A 332 13.31 -11.38 -23.74
CA GLU A 332 12.47 -10.77 -22.71
C GLU A 332 12.01 -9.38 -23.17
N PHE A 333 10.70 -9.24 -23.46
CA PHE A 333 10.11 -7.96 -23.80
C PHE A 333 9.75 -7.17 -22.54
N ARG A 334 10.14 -5.90 -22.52
CA ARG A 334 9.76 -4.99 -21.43
C ARG A 334 8.55 -4.17 -21.84
N ILE A 335 7.41 -4.53 -21.29
CA ILE A 335 6.17 -3.74 -21.40
C ILE A 335 6.23 -2.67 -20.31
N TYR A 336 6.12 -1.41 -20.73
CA TYR A 336 6.24 -0.25 -19.84
C TYR A 336 4.91 0.41 -19.52
N ASP A 337 3.89 0.28 -20.39
CA ASP A 337 2.56 0.87 -20.19
C ASP A 337 1.50 0.09 -20.99
N ILE A 338 0.23 0.41 -20.76
CA ILE A 338 -0.88 -0.02 -21.63
C ILE A 338 -0.97 0.90 -22.85
N GLY A 339 -1.51 0.39 -23.97
CA GLY A 339 -1.69 1.15 -25.19
C GLY A 339 -3.00 1.95 -25.21
N ALA A 340 -3.19 2.71 -26.30
CA ALA A 340 -4.31 3.63 -26.46
C ALA A 340 -5.65 2.91 -26.60
N GLU A 341 -5.70 1.80 -27.35
CA GLU A 341 -6.91 1.00 -27.53
C GLU A 341 -7.41 0.41 -26.18
N THR A 342 -6.48 -0.10 -25.38
CA THR A 342 -6.78 -0.59 -24.02
C THR A 342 -7.29 0.53 -23.13
N CYS A 343 -6.68 1.72 -23.20
CA CYS A 343 -7.15 2.88 -22.44
C CYS A 343 -8.60 3.25 -22.81
N ASP A 344 -8.94 3.27 -24.10
CA ASP A 344 -10.29 3.62 -24.56
C ASP A 344 -11.34 2.60 -24.08
N GLU A 345 -11.03 1.31 -24.17
CA GLU A 345 -11.91 0.27 -23.62
C GLU A 345 -12.10 0.43 -22.11
N TYR A 346 -10.99 0.64 -21.35
CA TYR A 346 -11.05 0.77 -19.91
C TYR A 346 -11.83 2.01 -19.47
N ILE A 347 -11.64 3.15 -20.15
CA ILE A 347 -12.39 4.39 -19.89
C ILE A 347 -13.89 4.17 -20.11
N SER A 348 -14.27 3.45 -21.16
CA SER A 348 -15.68 3.10 -21.41
C SER A 348 -16.28 2.27 -20.25
N LEU A 349 -15.53 1.31 -19.71
CA LEU A 349 -15.97 0.49 -18.58
C LEU A 349 -16.04 1.29 -17.27
N LEU A 350 -15.08 2.19 -17.03
CA LEU A 350 -15.06 3.07 -15.86
C LEU A 350 -16.29 4.01 -15.82
N SER A 351 -16.78 4.45 -16.98
CA SER A 351 -17.93 5.36 -17.06
C SER A 351 -19.24 4.75 -16.59
N ALA A 352 -19.35 3.44 -16.54
CA ALA A 352 -20.55 2.70 -16.11
C ALA A 352 -20.51 2.29 -14.63
N ALA A 353 -19.43 2.59 -13.91
CA ALA A 353 -19.24 2.13 -12.53
C ALA A 353 -20.03 2.98 -11.51
N ASP A 354 -20.57 2.33 -10.48
CA ASP A 354 -21.07 2.98 -9.28
C ASP A 354 -19.94 3.29 -8.28
N ALA A 355 -18.91 2.42 -8.26
CA ALA A 355 -17.69 2.67 -7.50
C ALA A 355 -16.46 2.17 -8.26
N ILE A 356 -15.31 2.81 -8.02
CA ILE A 356 -14.03 2.49 -8.63
C ILE A 356 -12.95 2.41 -7.55
N LEU A 357 -12.19 1.31 -7.54
CA LEU A 357 -10.96 1.21 -6.77
C LEU A 357 -9.76 1.18 -7.72
N VAL A 358 -8.82 2.10 -7.53
CA VAL A 358 -7.54 2.12 -8.25
C VAL A 358 -6.41 1.75 -7.31
N LYS A 359 -5.61 0.76 -7.68
CA LYS A 359 -4.40 0.37 -6.94
C LYS A 359 -3.22 0.16 -7.87
N GLY A 360 -2.27 1.08 -7.78
CA GLY A 360 -1.06 1.12 -8.60
C GLY A 360 -1.26 1.83 -9.95
N PRO A 361 -0.16 2.33 -10.54
CA PRO A 361 -0.16 2.95 -11.85
C PRO A 361 -0.34 1.94 -12.98
N ALA A 362 -0.77 2.45 -14.15
CA ALA A 362 -0.92 1.63 -15.35
C ALA A 362 0.41 1.32 -16.03
N GLY A 363 1.38 2.24 -15.95
CA GLY A 363 2.70 2.12 -16.55
C GLY A 363 3.82 2.56 -15.61
N ILE A 364 5.04 2.53 -16.12
CA ILE A 364 6.23 3.04 -15.42
C ILE A 364 6.29 4.55 -15.62
N TYR A 365 5.48 5.27 -14.84
CA TYR A 365 5.27 6.71 -14.96
C TYR A 365 6.54 7.55 -14.74
N GLU A 366 7.55 7.01 -14.06
CA GLU A 366 8.86 7.64 -13.86
C GLU A 366 9.67 7.70 -15.16
N LYS A 367 9.35 6.83 -16.13
CA LYS A 367 10.02 6.80 -17.43
C LYS A 367 9.32 7.74 -18.41
N LYS A 368 10.09 8.65 -19.00
CA LYS A 368 9.59 9.60 -20.00
C LYS A 368 8.85 8.86 -21.13
N GLY A 369 7.60 9.29 -21.42
CA GLY A 369 6.75 8.70 -22.45
C GLY A 369 5.89 7.53 -21.99
N PHE A 370 6.08 6.99 -20.79
CA PHE A 370 5.33 5.82 -20.29
C PHE A 370 4.39 6.12 -19.10
N ALA A 371 4.03 7.39 -18.91
CA ALA A 371 3.02 7.83 -17.96
C ALA A 371 1.63 7.98 -18.59
N GLU A 372 1.49 7.78 -19.90
CA GLU A 372 0.26 8.11 -20.64
C GLU A 372 -0.94 7.27 -20.22
N GLY A 373 -0.79 5.94 -20.13
CA GLY A 373 -1.84 5.05 -19.64
C GLY A 373 -2.29 5.42 -18.23
N THR A 374 -1.33 5.72 -17.34
CA THR A 374 -1.64 6.19 -15.99
C THR A 374 -2.43 7.51 -16.01
N ALA A 375 -1.97 8.49 -16.78
CA ALA A 375 -2.65 9.79 -16.88
C ALA A 375 -4.08 9.67 -17.45
N ARG A 376 -4.28 8.88 -18.50
CA ARG A 376 -5.59 8.67 -19.13
C ARG A 376 -6.58 7.99 -18.17
N ILE A 377 -6.14 6.90 -17.51
CA ILE A 377 -6.99 6.17 -16.56
C ILE A 377 -7.33 7.05 -15.34
N PHE A 378 -6.33 7.72 -14.75
CA PHE A 378 -6.58 8.55 -13.55
C PHE A 378 -7.49 9.75 -13.87
N ASN A 379 -7.32 10.41 -15.02
CA ASN A 379 -8.23 11.47 -15.47
C ASN A 379 -9.66 10.95 -15.69
N ALA A 380 -9.82 9.75 -16.23
CA ALA A 380 -11.15 9.16 -16.42
C ALA A 380 -11.82 8.86 -15.07
N VAL A 381 -11.06 8.34 -14.11
CA VAL A 381 -11.55 8.07 -12.74
C VAL A 381 -11.92 9.38 -12.04
N ALA A 382 -11.07 10.41 -12.11
CA ALA A 382 -11.32 11.73 -11.50
C ALA A 382 -12.60 12.40 -12.04
N ARG A 383 -12.89 12.22 -13.34
CA ARG A 383 -14.08 12.77 -13.99
C ARG A 383 -15.34 11.91 -13.89
N SER A 384 -15.23 10.73 -13.30
CA SER A 384 -16.39 9.85 -13.16
C SER A 384 -17.33 10.32 -12.05
N ASN A 385 -18.62 9.95 -12.15
CA ASN A 385 -19.60 10.18 -11.07
C ASN A 385 -19.57 9.06 -10.02
N ALA A 386 -18.71 8.07 -10.18
CA ALA A 386 -18.58 6.93 -9.27
C ALA A 386 -18.01 7.35 -7.92
N PHE A 387 -18.23 6.55 -6.88
CA PHE A 387 -17.47 6.64 -5.64
C PHE A 387 -16.05 6.11 -5.88
N THR A 388 -15.05 7.00 -5.88
CA THR A 388 -13.68 6.68 -6.27
C THR A 388 -12.77 6.52 -5.06
N VAL A 389 -12.07 5.39 -4.98
CA VAL A 389 -11.06 5.09 -3.95
C VAL A 389 -9.72 4.83 -4.62
N LEU A 390 -8.70 5.59 -4.26
CA LEU A 390 -7.32 5.35 -4.66
C LEU A 390 -6.55 4.74 -3.48
N GLY A 391 -5.75 3.71 -3.73
CA GLY A 391 -5.07 2.99 -2.65
C GLY A 391 -3.57 2.80 -2.83
N GLY A 392 -2.82 3.24 -1.82
CA GLY A 392 -1.39 2.97 -1.66
C GLY A 392 -0.46 4.04 -2.20
N GLY A 393 0.71 4.17 -1.55
CA GLY A 393 1.68 5.23 -1.83
C GLY A 393 2.20 5.28 -3.27
N ASP A 394 2.30 4.12 -3.95
CA ASP A 394 2.70 4.08 -5.37
C ASP A 394 1.63 4.75 -6.26
N THR A 395 0.34 4.60 -5.91
CA THR A 395 -0.78 5.25 -6.62
C THR A 395 -0.77 6.76 -6.41
N THR A 396 -0.59 7.22 -5.16
CA THR A 396 -0.49 8.65 -4.83
C THR A 396 0.74 9.30 -5.48
N SER A 397 1.88 8.60 -5.50
CA SER A 397 3.08 9.10 -6.18
C SER A 397 2.87 9.26 -7.69
N ALA A 398 2.19 8.30 -8.31
CA ALA A 398 1.86 8.37 -9.73
C ALA A 398 0.87 9.50 -10.03
N LEU A 399 -0.13 9.72 -9.15
CA LEU A 399 -1.10 10.81 -9.25
C LEU A 399 -0.40 12.17 -9.31
N ASN A 400 0.52 12.41 -8.37
CA ASN A 400 1.31 13.63 -8.33
C ASN A 400 2.20 13.81 -9.57
N ALA A 401 2.77 12.71 -10.09
CA ALA A 401 3.62 12.74 -11.29
C ALA A 401 2.83 13.11 -12.56
N VAL A 402 1.56 12.75 -12.65
CA VAL A 402 0.69 13.13 -13.79
C VAL A 402 -0.11 14.42 -13.55
N GLY A 403 0.10 15.11 -12.41
CA GLY A 403 -0.43 16.44 -12.13
C GLY A 403 -1.94 16.48 -11.83
N ILE A 404 -2.50 15.40 -11.28
CA ILE A 404 -3.91 15.33 -10.87
C ILE A 404 -3.99 15.49 -9.35
N SER A 405 -4.93 16.29 -8.86
CA SER A 405 -5.13 16.54 -7.44
C SER A 405 -5.86 15.38 -6.75
N GLU A 406 -5.43 15.04 -5.54
CA GLU A 406 -6.11 14.04 -4.70
C GLU A 406 -7.55 14.42 -4.38
N ASN A 407 -7.85 15.73 -4.33
CA ASN A 407 -9.20 16.26 -4.07
C ASN A 407 -10.21 15.97 -5.20
N GLU A 408 -9.77 15.47 -6.35
CA GLU A 408 -10.64 15.05 -7.44
C GLU A 408 -11.25 13.66 -7.22
N PHE A 409 -10.85 12.97 -6.15
CA PHE A 409 -11.33 11.63 -5.83
C PHE A 409 -12.16 11.65 -4.54
N SER A 410 -13.09 10.70 -4.42
CA SER A 410 -13.94 10.60 -3.24
C SER A 410 -13.12 10.23 -1.98
N TYR A 411 -12.08 9.40 -2.15
CA TYR A 411 -11.17 9.04 -1.07
C TYR A 411 -9.80 8.59 -1.59
N VAL A 412 -8.74 9.11 -0.97
CA VAL A 412 -7.36 8.64 -1.17
C VAL A 412 -6.91 7.94 0.11
N SER A 413 -6.82 6.61 0.03
CA SER A 413 -6.44 5.75 1.14
C SER A 413 -4.93 5.82 1.38
N LEU A 414 -4.54 6.07 2.61
CA LEU A 414 -3.14 5.98 3.04
C LEU A 414 -2.69 4.52 3.19
N ALA A 415 -3.64 3.58 3.22
CA ALA A 415 -3.37 2.18 3.45
C ALA A 415 -2.70 1.51 2.25
N GLY A 416 -1.49 1.03 2.44
CA GLY A 416 -0.77 0.24 1.46
C GLY A 416 -1.19 -1.24 1.46
N GLY A 417 -0.44 -2.08 2.20
CA GLY A 417 -0.74 -3.51 2.34
C GLY A 417 -1.99 -3.81 3.15
N ALA A 418 -2.33 -2.97 4.14
CA ALA A 418 -3.52 -3.16 4.98
C ALA A 418 -4.82 -3.03 4.19
N LEU A 419 -4.86 -2.19 3.13
CA LEU A 419 -6.03 -2.01 2.27
C LEU A 419 -6.50 -3.34 1.67
N LEU A 420 -5.62 -4.05 0.97
CA LEU A 420 -6.01 -5.30 0.30
C LEU A 420 -6.37 -6.39 1.31
N LYS A 421 -5.65 -6.49 2.42
CA LYS A 421 -5.96 -7.43 3.50
C LYS A 421 -7.32 -7.14 4.13
N PHE A 422 -7.64 -5.88 4.35
CA PHE A 422 -8.97 -5.48 4.81
C PHE A 422 -10.06 -5.92 3.84
N LEU A 423 -9.88 -5.62 2.54
CA LEU A 423 -10.82 -5.99 1.49
C LEU A 423 -10.90 -7.51 1.27
N LEU A 424 -9.85 -8.26 1.58
CA LEU A 424 -9.86 -9.73 1.62
C LEU A 424 -10.61 -10.30 2.84
N GLY A 425 -10.96 -9.46 3.81
CA GLY A 425 -11.55 -9.91 5.09
C GLY A 425 -10.55 -10.61 6.00
N GLU A 426 -9.24 -10.42 5.77
CA GLU A 426 -8.20 -10.96 6.63
C GLU A 426 -8.17 -10.28 8.00
N GLU A 427 -7.62 -10.98 8.98
CA GLU A 427 -7.38 -10.42 10.30
C GLU A 427 -6.30 -9.35 10.27
N LEU A 428 -6.63 -8.18 10.85
CA LEU A 428 -5.70 -7.10 11.08
C LEU A 428 -5.41 -7.05 12.59
N PRO A 429 -4.25 -7.52 13.05
CA PRO A 429 -3.95 -7.72 14.48
C PRO A 429 -4.22 -6.48 15.33
N ALA A 430 -3.88 -5.28 14.84
CA ALA A 430 -4.12 -4.05 15.58
C ALA A 430 -5.62 -3.74 15.75
N LEU A 431 -6.44 -4.03 14.74
CA LEU A 431 -7.89 -3.82 14.84
C LEU A 431 -8.56 -4.91 15.69
N GLU A 432 -8.08 -6.16 15.63
CA GLU A 432 -8.62 -7.24 16.49
C GLU A 432 -8.47 -6.92 17.97
N VAL A 433 -7.33 -6.42 18.39
CA VAL A 433 -7.10 -6.05 19.82
C VAL A 433 -8.03 -4.90 20.23
N LEU A 434 -8.22 -3.89 19.38
CA LEU A 434 -9.12 -2.76 19.65
C LEU A 434 -10.59 -3.21 19.74
N LYS A 435 -11.03 -4.07 18.80
CA LYS A 435 -12.39 -4.62 18.78
C LYS A 435 -12.71 -5.44 20.02
N SER A 436 -11.75 -6.21 20.52
CA SER A 436 -11.91 -7.02 21.72
C SER A 436 -12.12 -6.16 22.99
N ARG A 437 -11.58 -4.94 23.02
CA ARG A 437 -11.67 -4.02 24.16
C ARG A 437 -12.98 -3.25 24.26
N ARG A 438 -13.75 -3.14 23.18
CA ARG A 438 -15.10 -2.56 23.24
C ARG A 438 -16.10 -3.48 23.95
N LYS A 439 -15.84 -4.79 23.92
CA LYS A 439 -16.76 -5.81 24.45
C LYS A 439 -16.61 -6.07 25.95
N GLY A 440 -15.59 -5.55 26.60
CA GLY A 440 -15.31 -5.64 28.04
C GLY A 440 -15.48 -4.30 28.71
#